data_d2deaa21f49b0f9adb8bf9ab0af0d814
#
_entry.id   d2deaa21f49b0f9adb8bf9ab0af0d814
#
_cell.length_a   1.000
_cell.length_b   1.000
_cell.length_c   1.000
_cell.angle_alpha   90.00
_cell.angle_beta   90.00
_cell.angle_gamma   90.00
#
_symmetry.space_group_name_H-M   'P 1'
#
loop_
_entity.id
_entity.type
_entity.pdbx_description
1 polymer ?
#
loop_
_entity_poly.entity_id
_entity_poly.type
_entity_poly.pdbx_seq_one_letter_code
_entity_poly.pdbx_strand_id
1 'polypeptide(L)'
;RALRSVSDKTGLGGLGSALGAKNVELVSTGGTARALRDAGLEVRDVSDLTGFPEMMDGRVKTLHPMVHGGLLAVRDNSEHAAAMEEHEIGAIDLVVVNLYPFEATVAKGAERDEIIENIDIGGPSMVRSAAKNHQFVTIVTDPADYDTLVGELEASGATSLDFRRKCAAKAFAATAAYDSMISQWFAFADQQQLFPDFLAVNGRAPVELRYGENPHQKAALYTPAGPHGHGIAQAEQLQGKELSYNNYNDADAALELCAEFAGGEPAVIIVKHANPCGVAQASSLLEAWNEALACDSVSAFGGIVAVNTELDGPTAEAICEIFTEVVIAPSVSEEARAVFARKKNLRLLVTGDLPDPRRGGLLVKPITGGLLVQTRDNGAISEVDLKVVTERQPTQQELKDCLFAWTVARHVKSNAIVYAKDGATAGIGAGQMNRRDSSRIAAMKAAEAAEKYGWDTSRTVGSAVASDAFFPFADGLLAAAEAGATAIIQPGGSIRDDEVVAAADEHGLAMVFTGMRHFRH
;
A
#
# COMPACT_ATOMS: atom_id res chain seq x y z
N ARG A 1 41.47 3.35 6.77
CA ARG A 1 41.10 3.30 5.35
C ARG A 1 39.60 3.19 5.17
N ALA A 2 39.02 4.01 4.25
CA ALA A 2 37.60 4.01 3.93
C ALA A 2 37.38 3.63 2.46
N LEU A 3 36.66 2.55 2.21
CA LEU A 3 36.23 2.11 0.87
C LEU A 3 34.83 2.67 0.56
N ARG A 4 34.67 3.33 -0.58
CA ARG A 4 33.40 3.96 -0.96
C ARG A 4 32.97 3.59 -2.37
N SER A 5 31.73 3.18 -2.49
CA SER A 5 31.07 2.91 -3.76
C SER A 5 29.58 3.22 -3.62
N VAL A 6 29.16 4.41 -4.09
CA VAL A 6 27.80 4.88 -3.91
C VAL A 6 27.16 5.29 -5.24
N SER A 7 25.92 4.89 -5.45
CA SER A 7 25.06 5.33 -6.53
C SER A 7 24.42 6.67 -6.18
N ASP A 8 23.81 6.77 -4.99
CA ASP A 8 23.36 8.03 -4.41
C ASP A 8 24.54 8.77 -3.79
N LYS A 9 24.82 9.95 -4.30
CA LYS A 9 25.96 10.81 -3.91
C LYS A 9 25.59 11.90 -2.89
N THR A 10 24.40 11.81 -2.29
CA THR A 10 23.94 12.76 -1.26
C THR A 10 24.93 12.76 -0.09
N GLY A 11 25.41 13.95 0.30
CA GLY A 11 26.33 14.14 1.40
C GLY A 11 27.75 13.60 1.21
N LEU A 12 28.06 12.97 0.05
CA LEU A 12 29.33 12.28 -0.18
C LEU A 12 30.57 13.19 -0.05
N GLY A 13 30.51 14.40 -0.57
CA GLY A 13 31.63 15.37 -0.50
C GLY A 13 31.90 15.82 0.94
N GLY A 14 30.84 16.13 1.71
CA GLY A 14 30.95 16.51 3.12
C GLY A 14 31.56 15.40 3.98
N LEU A 15 31.06 14.18 3.83
CA LEU A 15 31.65 13.01 4.50
C LEU A 15 33.12 12.78 4.08
N GLY A 16 33.42 13.00 2.77
CA GLY A 16 34.78 12.91 2.26
C GLY A 16 35.74 13.86 2.94
N SER A 17 35.34 15.12 3.04
CA SER A 17 36.13 16.16 3.70
C SER A 17 36.35 15.88 5.18
N ALA A 18 35.30 15.42 5.90
CA ALA A 18 35.41 15.06 7.31
C ALA A 18 36.39 13.90 7.56
N LEU A 19 36.39 12.88 6.69
CA LEU A 19 37.33 11.77 6.76
C LEU A 19 38.75 12.17 6.37
N GLY A 20 38.92 12.98 5.32
CA GLY A 20 40.21 13.52 4.88
C GLY A 20 40.88 14.36 5.98
N ALA A 21 40.12 15.20 6.70
CA ALA A 21 40.60 15.98 7.83
C ALA A 21 41.15 15.11 8.98
N LYS A 22 40.78 13.83 9.02
CA LYS A 22 41.29 12.84 10.00
C LYS A 22 42.35 11.89 9.43
N ASN A 23 42.93 12.23 8.28
CA ASN A 23 43.94 11.43 7.57
C ASN A 23 43.46 10.01 7.22
N VAL A 24 42.17 9.83 6.97
CA VAL A 24 41.63 8.54 6.49
C VAL A 24 41.89 8.42 5.00
N GLU A 25 42.63 7.38 4.58
CA GLU A 25 42.85 7.05 3.17
C GLU A 25 41.50 6.73 2.50
N LEU A 26 41.16 7.48 1.45
CA LEU A 26 39.93 7.28 0.68
C LEU A 26 40.21 6.37 -0.51
N VAL A 27 39.52 5.22 -0.57
CA VAL A 27 39.58 4.27 -1.68
C VAL A 27 38.24 4.22 -2.37
N SER A 28 38.20 4.29 -3.70
CA SER A 28 36.92 4.31 -4.43
C SER A 28 37.04 3.80 -5.85
N THR A 29 35.91 3.68 -6.53
CA THR A 29 35.82 3.24 -7.92
C THR A 29 34.97 4.19 -8.76
N GLY A 30 35.23 4.27 -10.08
CA GLY A 30 34.37 4.84 -11.10
C GLY A 30 33.80 6.22 -10.77
N GLY A 31 32.49 6.37 -10.87
CA GLY A 31 31.80 7.64 -10.66
C GLY A 31 31.88 8.21 -9.25
N THR A 32 32.06 7.36 -8.23
CA THR A 32 32.26 7.81 -6.83
C THR A 32 33.65 8.43 -6.66
N ALA A 33 34.69 7.81 -7.21
CA ALA A 33 36.05 8.37 -7.18
C ALA A 33 36.12 9.72 -7.89
N ARG A 34 35.46 9.84 -9.05
CA ARG A 34 35.39 11.11 -9.79
C ARG A 34 34.71 12.20 -8.95
N ALA A 35 33.54 11.92 -8.38
CA ALA A 35 32.80 12.90 -7.57
C ALA A 35 33.60 13.38 -6.34
N LEU A 36 34.39 12.52 -5.71
CA LEU A 36 35.27 12.89 -4.60
C LEU A 36 36.45 13.75 -5.05
N ARG A 37 37.08 13.43 -6.19
CA ARG A 37 38.15 14.24 -6.79
C ARG A 37 37.66 15.62 -7.23
N ASP A 38 36.47 15.69 -7.82
CA ASP A 38 35.81 16.95 -8.20
C ASP A 38 35.52 17.83 -6.98
N ALA A 39 35.35 17.23 -5.80
CA ALA A 39 35.26 17.92 -4.50
C ALA A 39 36.64 18.28 -3.89
N GLY A 40 37.74 18.07 -4.62
CA GLY A 40 39.10 18.42 -4.19
C GLY A 40 39.76 17.41 -3.23
N LEU A 41 39.26 16.19 -3.17
CA LEU A 41 39.78 15.15 -2.29
C LEU A 41 40.77 14.22 -3.00
N GLU A 42 41.80 13.79 -2.29
CA GLU A 42 42.71 12.76 -2.77
C GLU A 42 42.04 11.38 -2.60
N VAL A 43 41.97 10.62 -3.70
CA VAL A 43 41.28 9.33 -3.75
C VAL A 43 42.15 8.33 -4.49
N ARG A 44 42.45 7.20 -3.85
CA ARG A 44 43.11 6.05 -4.47
C ARG A 44 42.07 5.19 -5.20
N ASP A 45 42.38 4.77 -6.42
CA ASP A 45 41.50 3.82 -7.13
C ASP A 45 41.63 2.40 -6.56
N VAL A 46 40.55 1.62 -6.63
CA VAL A 46 40.57 0.22 -6.20
C VAL A 46 41.54 -0.61 -7.05
N SER A 47 41.71 -0.28 -8.34
CA SER A 47 42.72 -0.91 -9.20
C SER A 47 44.15 -0.73 -8.68
N ASP A 48 44.48 0.43 -8.09
CA ASP A 48 45.79 0.67 -7.47
C ASP A 48 45.93 -0.07 -6.15
N LEU A 49 44.81 -0.31 -5.44
CA LEU A 49 44.83 -1.12 -4.23
C LEU A 49 45.03 -2.60 -4.52
N THR A 50 44.38 -3.12 -5.56
CA THR A 50 44.39 -4.54 -5.93
C THR A 50 45.54 -4.93 -6.81
N GLY A 51 46.19 -3.96 -7.47
CA GLY A 51 47.15 -4.22 -8.55
C GLY A 51 46.51 -4.86 -9.78
N PHE A 52 45.18 -4.85 -9.90
CA PHE A 52 44.45 -5.53 -10.94
C PHE A 52 43.57 -4.55 -11.73
N PRO A 53 43.60 -4.55 -13.07
CA PRO A 53 42.82 -3.63 -13.87
C PRO A 53 41.32 -3.90 -13.75
N GLU A 54 40.53 -2.84 -13.89
CA GLU A 54 39.10 -2.96 -14.07
C GLU A 54 38.79 -3.69 -15.38
N MET A 55 37.95 -4.72 -15.35
CA MET A 55 37.63 -5.58 -16.50
C MET A 55 36.14 -5.77 -16.65
N MET A 56 35.72 -6.24 -17.85
CA MET A 56 34.33 -6.60 -18.13
C MET A 56 33.37 -5.47 -17.78
N ASP A 57 33.67 -4.26 -18.29
CA ASP A 57 32.91 -3.05 -18.06
C ASP A 57 32.66 -2.71 -16.58
N GLY A 58 33.63 -3.10 -15.72
CA GLY A 58 33.58 -2.84 -14.28
C GLY A 58 32.84 -3.89 -13.44
N ARG A 59 32.38 -4.97 -14.04
CA ARG A 59 31.69 -6.06 -13.31
C ARG A 59 32.59 -6.76 -12.29
N VAL A 60 33.92 -6.75 -12.50
CA VAL A 60 34.91 -7.39 -11.64
C VAL A 60 35.97 -6.39 -11.20
N LYS A 61 35.63 -5.47 -10.30
CA LYS A 61 36.61 -4.50 -9.79
C LYS A 61 36.80 -4.57 -8.27
N THR A 62 35.78 -4.85 -7.52
CA THR A 62 35.83 -4.97 -6.04
C THR A 62 35.84 -6.42 -5.56
N LEU A 63 35.53 -7.39 -6.43
CA LEU A 63 35.55 -8.82 -6.12
C LEU A 63 36.98 -9.35 -6.16
N HIS A 64 37.78 -8.94 -5.20
CA HIS A 64 39.23 -9.27 -5.14
C HIS A 64 39.66 -9.63 -3.71
N PRO A 65 40.58 -10.60 -3.52
CA PRO A 65 41.10 -10.97 -2.20
C PRO A 65 41.65 -9.78 -1.40
N MET A 66 42.32 -8.83 -2.05
CA MET A 66 42.86 -7.64 -1.38
C MET A 66 41.75 -6.76 -0.75
N VAL A 67 40.56 -6.69 -1.38
CA VAL A 67 39.42 -5.98 -0.82
C VAL A 67 38.73 -6.79 0.27
N HIS A 68 38.35 -8.05 -0.05
CA HIS A 68 37.59 -8.87 0.89
C HIS A 68 38.41 -9.37 2.06
N GLY A 69 39.71 -9.58 1.89
CA GLY A 69 40.66 -9.87 2.98
C GLY A 69 40.75 -8.70 3.97
N GLY A 70 40.86 -7.47 3.44
CA GLY A 70 40.84 -6.24 4.28
C GLY A 70 39.56 -6.03 5.05
N LEU A 71 38.40 -6.51 4.54
CA LEU A 71 37.10 -6.45 5.18
C LEU A 71 36.84 -7.60 6.17
N LEU A 72 37.24 -8.82 5.85
CA LEU A 72 36.87 -10.05 6.58
C LEU A 72 37.87 -10.49 7.62
N ALA A 73 39.12 -9.97 7.60
CA ALA A 73 40.14 -10.36 8.55
C ALA A 73 39.70 -10.03 9.99
N VAL A 74 39.73 -11.04 10.84
CA VAL A 74 39.54 -10.92 12.29
C VAL A 74 40.86 -10.46 12.87
N ARG A 75 40.98 -9.19 13.25
CA ARG A 75 42.25 -8.49 13.49
C ARG A 75 42.97 -8.90 14.77
N ASP A 76 42.28 -9.54 15.70
CA ASP A 76 42.86 -10.15 16.92
C ASP A 76 43.19 -11.62 16.75
N ASN A 77 43.01 -12.20 15.55
CA ASN A 77 43.47 -13.54 15.20
C ASN A 77 44.85 -13.45 14.55
N SER A 78 45.86 -14.11 15.18
CA SER A 78 47.25 -14.07 14.73
C SER A 78 47.48 -14.72 13.34
N GLU A 79 46.69 -15.73 12.99
CA GLU A 79 46.78 -16.36 11.67
C GLU A 79 46.25 -15.43 10.57
N HIS A 80 45.15 -14.71 10.85
CA HIS A 80 44.64 -13.72 9.93
C HIS A 80 45.60 -12.52 9.77
N ALA A 81 46.22 -12.08 10.87
CA ALA A 81 47.18 -10.99 10.83
C ALA A 81 48.44 -11.40 10.00
N ALA A 82 48.96 -12.63 10.20
CA ALA A 82 50.07 -13.17 9.41
C ALA A 82 49.73 -13.28 7.92
N ALA A 83 48.52 -13.75 7.57
CA ALA A 83 48.09 -13.84 6.19
C ALA A 83 47.92 -12.44 5.55
N MET A 84 47.44 -11.46 6.29
CA MET A 84 47.38 -10.09 5.81
C MET A 84 48.75 -9.50 5.52
N GLU A 85 49.74 -9.77 6.39
CA GLU A 85 51.12 -9.33 6.20
C GLU A 85 51.76 -10.06 5.01
N GLU A 86 51.67 -11.41 4.93
CA GLU A 86 52.21 -12.21 3.85
C GLU A 86 51.72 -11.81 2.47
N HIS A 87 50.42 -11.46 2.37
CA HIS A 87 49.77 -11.11 1.10
C HIS A 87 49.62 -9.60 0.90
N GLU A 88 50.26 -8.77 1.71
CA GLU A 88 50.19 -7.28 1.65
C GLU A 88 48.76 -6.71 1.69
N ILE A 89 47.82 -7.40 2.38
CA ILE A 89 46.43 -7.01 2.52
C ILE A 89 46.30 -5.94 3.59
N GLY A 90 46.00 -4.72 3.17
CA GLY A 90 45.75 -3.62 4.11
C GLY A 90 44.34 -3.66 4.68
N ALA A 91 44.20 -3.38 5.99
CA ALA A 91 42.90 -3.30 6.65
C ALA A 91 42.00 -2.21 6.07
N ILE A 92 40.71 -2.50 5.94
CA ILE A 92 39.67 -1.53 5.61
C ILE A 92 38.79 -1.35 6.84
N ASP A 93 38.67 -0.10 7.34
CA ASP A 93 38.02 0.20 8.62
C ASP A 93 36.59 0.69 8.46
N LEU A 94 36.33 1.30 7.30
CA LEU A 94 35.03 1.88 6.96
C LEU A 94 34.66 1.50 5.54
N VAL A 95 33.41 1.09 5.37
CA VAL A 95 32.77 0.88 4.06
C VAL A 95 31.55 1.77 3.97
N VAL A 96 31.44 2.54 2.89
CA VAL A 96 30.27 3.35 2.57
C VAL A 96 29.78 2.93 1.19
N VAL A 97 28.68 2.19 1.17
CA VAL A 97 28.12 1.60 -0.06
C VAL A 97 26.60 1.71 -0.03
N ASN A 98 26.04 2.33 -1.03
CA ASN A 98 24.64 2.12 -1.39
C ASN A 98 24.56 1.45 -2.77
N LEU A 99 23.54 0.61 -2.93
CA LEU A 99 23.43 -0.29 -4.07
C LEU A 99 22.94 0.45 -5.34
N TYR A 100 23.05 -0.19 -6.49
CA TYR A 100 22.53 0.33 -7.75
C TYR A 100 21.01 0.51 -7.67
N PRO A 101 20.46 1.50 -8.39
CA PRO A 101 19.05 1.88 -8.28
C PRO A 101 18.15 0.93 -9.09
N PHE A 102 18.18 -0.37 -8.78
CA PHE A 102 17.39 -1.41 -9.45
C PHE A 102 15.90 -1.06 -9.48
N GLU A 103 15.36 -0.67 -8.32
CA GLU A 103 13.96 -0.26 -8.16
C GLU A 103 13.59 0.89 -9.13
N ALA A 104 14.42 1.94 -9.18
CA ALA A 104 14.18 3.08 -10.06
C ALA A 104 14.29 2.71 -11.55
N THR A 105 15.15 1.75 -11.89
CA THR A 105 15.28 1.24 -13.25
C THR A 105 14.04 0.47 -13.67
N VAL A 106 13.52 -0.40 -12.81
CA VAL A 106 12.25 -1.10 -13.05
C VAL A 106 11.08 -0.11 -13.15
N ALA A 107 11.02 0.88 -12.26
CA ALA A 107 9.94 1.87 -12.23
C ALA A 107 9.88 2.75 -13.48
N LYS A 108 11.01 2.99 -14.14
CA LYS A 108 11.06 3.71 -15.43
C LYS A 108 10.56 2.89 -16.62
N GLY A 109 10.26 1.61 -16.41
CA GLY A 109 9.89 0.69 -17.50
C GLY A 109 11.05 0.40 -18.45
N ALA A 110 12.29 0.34 -17.94
CA ALA A 110 13.47 0.03 -18.71
C ALA A 110 13.39 -1.36 -19.35
N GLU A 111 14.13 -1.56 -20.45
CA GLU A 111 14.21 -2.85 -21.12
C GLU A 111 14.88 -3.92 -20.22
N ARG A 112 14.54 -5.17 -20.44
CA ARG A 112 14.99 -6.31 -19.63
C ARG A 112 16.50 -6.35 -19.39
N ASP A 113 17.28 -6.14 -20.44
CA ASP A 113 18.74 -6.20 -20.37
C ASP A 113 19.33 -5.04 -19.55
N GLU A 114 18.73 -3.85 -19.61
CA GLU A 114 19.10 -2.72 -18.78
C GLU A 114 18.77 -2.98 -17.30
N ILE A 115 17.63 -3.59 -17.02
CA ILE A 115 17.24 -3.97 -15.65
C ILE A 115 18.25 -4.98 -15.08
N ILE A 116 18.62 -5.99 -15.86
CA ILE A 116 19.62 -7.00 -15.45
C ILE A 116 20.99 -6.36 -15.22
N GLU A 117 21.42 -5.43 -16.07
CA GLU A 117 22.71 -4.75 -15.91
C GLU A 117 22.74 -3.88 -14.64
N ASN A 118 21.60 -3.44 -14.14
CA ASN A 118 21.48 -2.71 -12.88
C ASN A 118 21.39 -3.62 -11.63
N ILE A 119 21.64 -4.93 -11.76
CA ILE A 119 21.82 -5.82 -10.60
C ILE A 119 23.25 -5.67 -10.09
N ASP A 120 23.38 -5.08 -8.90
CA ASP A 120 24.67 -4.88 -8.24
C ASP A 120 25.17 -6.19 -7.60
N ILE A 121 26.36 -6.63 -7.99
CA ILE A 121 27.03 -7.81 -7.43
C ILE A 121 28.10 -7.41 -6.42
N GLY A 122 28.94 -6.44 -6.77
CA GLY A 122 30.07 -6.02 -5.94
C GLY A 122 29.64 -5.29 -4.67
N GLY A 123 28.62 -4.44 -4.77
CA GLY A 123 28.08 -3.70 -3.63
C GLY A 123 27.56 -4.62 -2.51
N PRO A 124 26.60 -5.52 -2.77
CA PRO A 124 26.12 -6.48 -1.76
C PRO A 124 27.23 -7.34 -1.16
N SER A 125 28.20 -7.75 -1.96
CA SER A 125 29.34 -8.53 -1.48
C SER A 125 30.17 -7.77 -0.45
N MET A 126 30.52 -6.51 -0.72
CA MET A 126 31.26 -5.65 0.23
C MET A 126 30.42 -5.34 1.47
N VAL A 127 29.15 -5.00 1.31
CA VAL A 127 28.21 -4.72 2.39
C VAL A 127 28.11 -5.89 3.35
N ARG A 128 27.90 -7.09 2.83
CA ARG A 128 27.79 -8.32 3.65
C ARG A 128 29.09 -8.69 4.33
N SER A 129 30.23 -8.52 3.66
CA SER A 129 31.56 -8.78 4.24
C SER A 129 31.85 -7.85 5.42
N ALA A 130 31.63 -6.54 5.25
CA ALA A 130 31.83 -5.55 6.31
C ALA A 130 30.84 -5.75 7.46
N ALA A 131 29.56 -5.98 7.17
CA ALA A 131 28.52 -6.22 8.18
C ALA A 131 28.83 -7.49 9.02
N LYS A 132 29.29 -8.58 8.39
CA LYS A 132 29.71 -9.79 9.09
C LYS A 132 30.86 -9.49 10.06
N ASN A 133 31.80 -8.64 9.67
CA ASN A 133 32.99 -8.31 10.46
C ASN A 133 32.83 -6.99 11.24
N HIS A 134 31.61 -6.63 11.67
CA HIS A 134 31.29 -5.39 12.38
C HIS A 134 32.07 -5.20 13.69
N GLN A 135 32.69 -6.22 14.21
CA GLN A 135 33.62 -6.09 15.35
C GLN A 135 34.77 -5.13 15.01
N PHE A 136 35.24 -5.13 13.77
CA PHE A 136 36.40 -4.38 13.30
C PHE A 136 36.10 -3.35 12.21
N VAL A 137 34.99 -3.52 11.49
CA VAL A 137 34.65 -2.72 10.30
C VAL A 137 33.33 -2.02 10.48
N THR A 138 33.28 -0.74 10.14
CA THR A 138 32.03 0.03 10.06
C THR A 138 31.48 -0.07 8.65
N ILE A 139 30.19 -0.41 8.51
CA ILE A 139 29.47 -0.36 7.25
C ILE A 139 28.35 0.69 7.32
N VAL A 140 28.31 1.62 6.37
CA VAL A 140 27.24 2.59 6.24
C VAL A 140 26.59 2.45 4.86
N THR A 141 25.30 2.20 4.84
CA THR A 141 24.51 1.99 3.60
C THR A 141 23.52 3.14 3.33
N ASP A 142 23.34 4.03 4.31
CA ASP A 142 22.35 5.10 4.26
C ASP A 142 23.02 6.46 4.53
N PRO A 143 22.88 7.47 3.65
CA PRO A 143 23.38 8.83 3.90
C PRO A 143 22.91 9.47 5.20
N ALA A 144 21.72 9.08 5.71
CA ALA A 144 21.19 9.56 6.99
C ALA A 144 22.08 9.22 8.21
N ASP A 145 22.97 8.23 8.07
CA ASP A 145 23.89 7.85 9.14
C ASP A 145 25.25 8.61 9.09
N TYR A 146 25.48 9.46 8.07
CA TYR A 146 26.77 10.16 7.90
C TYR A 146 27.10 11.11 9.04
N ASP A 147 26.13 11.89 9.51
CA ASP A 147 26.35 12.83 10.61
C ASP A 147 26.68 12.09 11.92
N THR A 148 26.03 10.97 12.18
CA THR A 148 26.34 10.13 13.35
C THR A 148 27.74 9.54 13.25
N LEU A 149 28.12 9.03 12.07
CA LEU A 149 29.47 8.52 11.80
C LEU A 149 30.54 9.60 12.07
N VAL A 150 30.35 10.79 11.52
CA VAL A 150 31.27 11.92 11.71
C VAL A 150 31.36 12.31 13.18
N GLY A 151 30.24 12.40 13.87
CA GLY A 151 30.18 12.73 15.30
C GLY A 151 30.94 11.73 16.17
N GLU A 152 30.83 10.43 15.93
CA GLU A 152 31.60 9.41 16.66
C GLU A 152 33.11 9.51 16.38
N LEU A 153 33.49 9.75 15.12
CA LEU A 153 34.89 9.96 14.74
C LEU A 153 35.46 11.26 15.34
N GLU A 154 34.65 12.29 15.50
CA GLU A 154 35.08 13.53 16.17
C GLU A 154 35.28 13.35 17.68
N ALA A 155 34.38 12.59 18.30
CA ALA A 155 34.41 12.41 19.76
C ALA A 155 35.54 11.49 20.23
N SER A 156 35.87 10.44 19.48
CA SER A 156 36.80 9.39 19.94
C SER A 156 37.86 8.96 18.94
N GLY A 157 37.82 9.46 17.71
CA GLY A 157 38.70 9.01 16.62
C GLY A 157 38.32 7.63 16.04
N ALA A 158 37.27 7.02 16.56
CA ALA A 158 36.80 5.69 16.16
C ALA A 158 35.28 5.59 16.27
N THR A 159 34.68 4.58 15.62
CA THR A 159 33.26 4.25 15.80
C THR A 159 33.06 3.30 16.98
N SER A 160 31.98 3.48 17.73
CA SER A 160 31.60 2.57 18.80
C SER A 160 31.12 1.21 18.26
N LEU A 161 31.28 0.16 19.05
CA LEU A 161 30.76 -1.17 18.69
C LEU A 161 29.23 -1.16 18.52
N ASP A 162 28.53 -0.36 19.32
CA ASP A 162 27.07 -0.24 19.25
C ASP A 162 26.63 0.41 17.93
N PHE A 163 27.35 1.44 17.47
CA PHE A 163 27.09 2.04 16.15
C PHE A 163 27.37 1.01 15.04
N ARG A 164 28.49 0.30 15.09
CA ARG A 164 28.81 -0.74 14.09
C ARG A 164 27.77 -1.85 14.05
N ARG A 165 27.25 -2.29 15.20
CA ARG A 165 26.15 -3.29 15.27
C ARG A 165 24.86 -2.79 14.64
N LYS A 166 24.47 -1.55 14.91
CA LYS A 166 23.30 -0.92 14.29
C LYS A 166 23.44 -0.83 12.78
N CYS A 167 24.60 -0.36 12.31
CA CYS A 167 24.90 -0.29 10.89
C CYS A 167 24.93 -1.68 10.21
N ALA A 168 25.47 -2.69 10.87
CA ALA A 168 25.47 -4.07 10.35
C ALA A 168 24.06 -4.64 10.22
N ALA A 169 23.18 -4.38 11.18
CA ALA A 169 21.76 -4.76 11.08
C ALA A 169 21.07 -4.07 9.91
N LYS A 170 21.27 -2.75 9.74
CA LYS A 170 20.76 -2.00 8.57
C LYS A 170 21.30 -2.54 7.26
N ALA A 171 22.59 -2.89 7.19
CA ALA A 171 23.25 -3.41 6.01
C ALA A 171 22.65 -4.75 5.55
N PHE A 172 22.41 -5.68 6.48
CA PHE A 172 21.74 -6.95 6.15
C PHE A 172 20.28 -6.73 5.75
N ALA A 173 19.56 -5.80 6.40
CA ALA A 173 18.20 -5.46 6.02
C ALA A 173 18.16 -4.86 4.60
N ALA A 174 19.09 -3.95 4.26
CA ALA A 174 19.19 -3.34 2.94
C ALA A 174 19.48 -4.38 1.84
N THR A 175 20.42 -5.31 2.07
CA THR A 175 20.71 -6.38 1.09
C THR A 175 19.54 -7.36 0.96
N ALA A 176 18.87 -7.73 2.04
CA ALA A 176 17.68 -8.58 1.99
C ALA A 176 16.53 -7.92 1.21
N ALA A 177 16.27 -6.63 1.42
CA ALA A 177 15.28 -5.89 0.66
C ALA A 177 15.63 -5.79 -0.83
N TYR A 178 16.91 -5.56 -1.14
CA TYR A 178 17.42 -5.49 -2.51
C TYR A 178 17.24 -6.83 -3.25
N ASP A 179 17.68 -7.94 -2.65
CA ASP A 179 17.53 -9.29 -3.22
C ASP A 179 16.05 -9.67 -3.36
N SER A 180 15.21 -9.25 -2.42
CA SER A 180 13.76 -9.44 -2.49
C SER A 180 13.13 -8.73 -3.69
N MET A 181 13.54 -7.48 -4.00
CA MET A 181 13.04 -6.76 -5.18
C MET A 181 13.45 -7.45 -6.48
N ILE A 182 14.70 -7.90 -6.57
CA ILE A 182 15.22 -8.64 -7.73
C ILE A 182 14.44 -9.96 -7.90
N SER A 183 14.28 -10.72 -6.82
CA SER A 183 13.54 -11.98 -6.82
C SER A 183 12.09 -11.80 -7.26
N GLN A 184 11.42 -10.76 -6.77
CA GLN A 184 10.05 -10.43 -7.18
C GLN A 184 9.96 -10.03 -8.65
N TRP A 185 10.91 -9.23 -9.14
CA TRP A 185 10.94 -8.86 -10.55
C TRP A 185 11.11 -10.08 -11.46
N PHE A 186 12.06 -10.98 -11.16
CA PHE A 186 12.23 -12.22 -11.92
C PHE A 186 10.99 -13.10 -11.87
N ALA A 187 10.38 -13.28 -10.71
CA ALA A 187 9.22 -14.14 -10.56
C ALA A 187 7.98 -13.57 -11.26
N PHE A 188 7.62 -12.33 -10.98
CA PHE A 188 6.33 -11.78 -11.39
C PHE A 188 6.38 -11.07 -12.75
N ALA A 189 7.40 -10.24 -13.00
CA ALA A 189 7.48 -9.46 -14.23
C ALA A 189 8.16 -10.22 -15.38
N ASP A 190 9.28 -10.90 -15.11
CA ASP A 190 10.05 -11.61 -16.14
C ASP A 190 9.44 -12.98 -16.48
N GLN A 191 9.14 -13.81 -15.47
CA GLN A 191 8.66 -15.17 -15.65
C GLN A 191 7.14 -15.35 -15.49
N GLN A 192 6.43 -14.31 -15.09
CA GLN A 192 4.97 -14.33 -14.87
C GLN A 192 4.50 -15.43 -13.90
N GLN A 193 5.33 -15.80 -12.94
CA GLN A 193 4.98 -16.75 -11.89
C GLN A 193 4.07 -16.09 -10.86
N LEU A 194 2.91 -16.68 -10.61
CA LEU A 194 1.96 -16.15 -9.64
C LEU A 194 2.34 -16.52 -8.19
N PHE A 195 2.82 -17.75 -7.98
CA PHE A 195 3.24 -18.27 -6.67
C PHE A 195 4.64 -18.88 -6.78
N PRO A 196 5.70 -18.09 -6.55
CA PRO A 196 7.07 -18.58 -6.58
C PRO A 196 7.37 -19.46 -5.36
N ASP A 197 8.40 -20.33 -5.47
CA ASP A 197 8.82 -21.22 -4.37
C ASP A 197 9.26 -20.45 -3.11
N PHE A 198 9.77 -19.24 -3.28
CA PHE A 198 10.13 -18.34 -2.19
C PHE A 198 9.41 -16.99 -2.36
N LEU A 199 8.52 -16.68 -1.42
CA LEU A 199 7.83 -15.40 -1.35
C LEU A 199 8.53 -14.49 -0.34
N ALA A 200 9.02 -13.36 -0.80
CA ALA A 200 9.53 -12.30 0.06
C ALA A 200 8.48 -11.19 0.21
N VAL A 201 8.25 -10.77 1.45
CA VAL A 201 7.44 -9.57 1.77
C VAL A 201 8.37 -8.58 2.45
N ASN A 202 8.58 -7.45 1.84
CA ASN A 202 9.46 -6.41 2.36
C ASN A 202 8.74 -5.09 2.55
N GLY A 203 9.28 -4.27 3.44
CA GLY A 203 8.83 -2.90 3.65
C GLY A 203 9.97 -2.10 4.28
N ARG A 204 10.00 -0.79 3.98
CA ARG A 204 11.03 0.14 4.44
C ARG A 204 10.41 1.37 5.08
N ALA A 205 11.28 2.17 5.70
CA ALA A 205 10.92 3.46 6.29
C ALA A 205 9.70 3.38 7.22
N PRO A 206 9.77 2.62 8.33
CA PRO A 206 8.63 2.50 9.23
C PRO A 206 8.26 3.86 9.83
N VAL A 207 6.96 4.15 9.77
CA VAL A 207 6.37 5.24 10.56
C VAL A 207 5.74 4.59 11.79
N GLU A 208 6.32 4.82 12.98
CA GLU A 208 5.71 4.34 14.22
C GLU A 208 4.35 5.02 14.43
N LEU A 209 3.35 4.21 14.72
CA LEU A 209 2.00 4.67 15.04
C LEU A 209 1.82 4.70 16.55
N ARG A 210 0.93 5.56 17.01
CA ARG A 210 0.70 5.75 18.45
C ARG A 210 0.36 4.44 19.17
N TYR A 211 -0.39 3.54 18.54
CA TYR A 211 -0.70 2.18 18.97
C TYR A 211 -1.30 1.40 17.79
N GLY A 212 -1.50 0.09 17.94
CA GLY A 212 -2.13 -0.77 16.95
C GLY A 212 -3.65 -0.61 16.92
N GLU A 213 -4.36 -1.68 16.58
CA GLU A 213 -5.83 -1.69 16.62
C GLU A 213 -6.35 -1.37 18.04
N ASN A 214 -5.62 -1.83 19.04
CA ASN A 214 -5.90 -1.58 20.47
C ASN A 214 -4.73 -0.86 21.15
N PRO A 215 -5.00 -0.07 22.23
CA PRO A 215 -3.98 0.78 22.88
C PRO A 215 -2.77 0.03 23.44
N HIS A 216 -2.89 -1.26 23.77
CA HIS A 216 -1.79 -2.08 24.28
C HIS A 216 -0.88 -2.64 23.18
N GLN A 217 -1.27 -2.54 21.91
CA GLN A 217 -0.51 -3.04 20.78
C GLN A 217 0.40 -1.94 20.21
N LYS A 218 1.62 -2.30 19.83
CA LYS A 218 2.50 -1.43 19.04
C LYS A 218 2.23 -1.65 17.56
N ALA A 219 2.36 -0.57 16.78
CA ALA A 219 2.18 -0.63 15.33
C ALA A 219 3.13 0.30 14.61
N ALA A 220 3.39 -0.01 13.35
CA ALA A 220 4.09 0.85 12.42
C ALA A 220 3.52 0.63 11.01
N LEU A 221 3.52 1.69 10.21
CA LEU A 221 3.29 1.62 8.78
C LEU A 221 4.64 1.41 8.08
N TYR A 222 4.71 0.43 7.21
CA TYR A 222 5.85 0.22 6.30
C TYR A 222 5.41 0.49 4.86
N THR A 223 6.25 1.16 4.10
CA THR A 223 6.06 1.33 2.66
C THR A 223 6.75 0.18 1.93
N PRO A 224 6.09 -0.56 1.04
CA PRO A 224 6.75 -1.57 0.21
C PRO A 224 7.87 -0.93 -0.62
N ALA A 225 8.85 -1.71 -1.04
CA ALA A 225 9.81 -1.28 -2.06
C ALA A 225 9.16 -1.46 -3.45
N GLY A 226 9.46 -0.55 -4.38
CA GLY A 226 8.95 -0.58 -5.75
C GLY A 226 8.10 0.65 -6.12
N PRO A 227 7.66 0.74 -7.39
CA PRO A 227 6.79 1.82 -7.81
C PRO A 227 5.45 1.71 -7.06
N HIS A 228 5.06 2.82 -6.46
CA HIS A 228 3.82 2.92 -5.71
C HIS A 228 2.82 3.74 -6.54
N GLY A 229 1.62 3.22 -6.70
CA GLY A 229 0.48 3.99 -7.17
C GLY A 229 -0.01 4.96 -6.08
N HIS A 230 -1.10 5.62 -6.37
CA HIS A 230 -1.80 6.47 -5.41
C HIS A 230 -2.46 5.60 -4.34
N GLY A 231 -2.17 5.88 -3.08
CA GLY A 231 -2.69 5.12 -1.94
C GLY A 231 -2.59 5.91 -0.63
N ILE A 232 -3.20 5.39 0.42
CA ILE A 232 -3.20 6.07 1.74
C ILE A 232 -1.79 6.19 2.32
N ALA A 233 -0.92 5.22 2.06
CA ALA A 233 0.46 5.26 2.55
C ALA A 233 1.32 6.36 1.88
N GLN A 234 0.92 6.84 0.71
CA GLN A 234 1.58 7.90 -0.06
C GLN A 234 0.82 9.24 0.00
N ALA A 235 -0.37 9.27 0.59
CA ALA A 235 -1.19 10.47 0.67
C ALA A 235 -0.50 11.58 1.47
N GLU A 236 -0.60 12.81 0.97
CA GLU A 236 -0.15 13.99 1.71
C GLU A 236 -1.20 14.35 2.77
N GLN A 237 -0.78 14.39 4.02
CA GLN A 237 -1.64 14.88 5.10
C GLN A 237 -1.51 16.39 5.25
N LEU A 238 -2.54 17.13 4.79
CA LEU A 238 -2.53 18.60 4.81
C LEU A 238 -2.78 19.17 6.21
N GLN A 239 -3.53 18.46 7.06
CA GLN A 239 -3.81 18.88 8.43
C GLN A 239 -4.26 17.71 9.32
N GLY A 240 -4.41 18.00 10.61
CA GLY A 240 -4.98 17.09 11.61
C GLY A 240 -3.92 16.41 12.45
N LYS A 241 -4.37 15.52 13.33
CA LYS A 241 -3.51 14.67 14.15
C LYS A 241 -2.91 13.55 13.28
N GLU A 242 -1.81 12.96 13.77
CA GLU A 242 -1.26 11.74 13.18
C GLU A 242 -2.33 10.65 13.00
N LEU A 243 -2.20 9.89 11.92
CA LEU A 243 -3.09 8.76 11.64
C LEU A 243 -2.80 7.62 12.62
N SER A 244 -3.85 7.00 13.14
CA SER A 244 -3.75 5.74 13.89
C SER A 244 -3.79 4.54 12.95
N TYR A 245 -3.47 3.35 13.48
CA TYR A 245 -3.64 2.08 12.76
C TYR A 245 -5.05 1.95 12.18
N ASN A 246 -6.08 2.22 12.99
CA ASN A 246 -7.48 2.15 12.54
C ASN A 246 -7.80 3.19 11.47
N ASN A 247 -7.23 4.42 11.57
CA ASN A 247 -7.41 5.41 10.52
C ASN A 247 -6.82 4.95 9.17
N TYR A 248 -5.64 4.34 9.16
CA TYR A 248 -5.06 3.77 7.93
C TYR A 248 -5.92 2.66 7.35
N ASN A 249 -6.38 1.72 8.19
CA ASN A 249 -7.21 0.60 7.76
C ASN A 249 -8.56 1.06 7.17
N ASP A 250 -9.23 2.00 7.84
CA ASP A 250 -10.54 2.49 7.40
C ASP A 250 -10.41 3.44 6.19
N ALA A 251 -9.33 4.25 6.15
CA ALA A 251 -9.04 5.14 5.03
C ALA A 251 -8.69 4.36 3.76
N ASP A 252 -7.94 3.26 3.87
CA ASP A 252 -7.66 2.37 2.75
C ASP A 252 -8.95 1.75 2.19
N ALA A 253 -9.83 1.25 3.06
CA ALA A 253 -11.13 0.72 2.65
C ALA A 253 -12.01 1.78 1.94
N ALA A 254 -11.99 3.02 2.41
CA ALA A 254 -12.74 4.12 1.79
C ALA A 254 -12.16 4.50 0.41
N LEU A 255 -10.83 4.60 0.31
CA LEU A 255 -10.15 4.94 -0.95
C LEU A 255 -10.30 3.83 -2.01
N GLU A 256 -10.19 2.56 -1.61
CA GLU A 256 -10.38 1.40 -2.51
C GLU A 256 -11.80 1.40 -3.12
N LEU A 257 -12.83 1.63 -2.31
CA LEU A 257 -14.20 1.75 -2.83
C LEU A 257 -14.39 3.01 -3.67
N CYS A 258 -13.81 4.14 -3.26
CA CYS A 258 -13.88 5.40 -3.99
C CYS A 258 -13.28 5.28 -5.41
N ALA A 259 -12.21 4.51 -5.54
CA ALA A 259 -11.53 4.27 -6.81
C ALA A 259 -12.41 3.54 -7.86
N GLU A 260 -13.42 2.77 -7.43
CA GLU A 260 -14.38 2.15 -8.35
C GLU A 260 -15.20 3.17 -9.16
N PHE A 261 -15.30 4.40 -8.65
CA PHE A 261 -16.05 5.51 -9.26
C PHE A 261 -15.12 6.52 -9.97
N ALA A 262 -13.87 6.15 -10.22
CA ALA A 262 -12.91 7.03 -10.90
C ALA A 262 -13.38 7.39 -12.32
N GLY A 263 -13.33 8.68 -12.66
CA GLY A 263 -13.77 9.20 -13.97
C GLY A 263 -15.28 9.17 -14.21
N GLY A 264 -16.08 8.75 -13.23
CA GLY A 264 -17.54 8.79 -13.27
C GLY A 264 -18.12 10.09 -12.72
N GLU A 265 -19.42 10.06 -12.40
CA GLU A 265 -20.09 11.16 -11.70
C GLU A 265 -19.47 11.39 -10.31
N PRO A 266 -19.62 12.61 -9.74
CA PRO A 266 -19.19 12.90 -8.38
C PRO A 266 -19.71 11.87 -7.38
N ALA A 267 -18.81 11.25 -6.63
CA ALA A 267 -19.13 10.18 -5.69
C ALA A 267 -18.58 10.47 -4.28
N VAL A 268 -19.37 10.10 -3.29
CA VAL A 268 -19.02 10.18 -1.87
C VAL A 268 -19.17 8.82 -1.21
N ILE A 269 -18.13 8.42 -0.51
CA ILE A 269 -18.05 7.17 0.24
C ILE A 269 -17.86 7.49 1.71
N ILE A 270 -18.70 6.93 2.57
CA ILE A 270 -18.59 7.05 4.02
C ILE A 270 -18.33 5.66 4.59
N VAL A 271 -17.19 5.51 5.28
CA VAL A 271 -16.74 4.23 5.85
C VAL A 271 -16.60 4.33 7.35
N LYS A 272 -16.95 3.26 8.04
CA LYS A 272 -16.66 3.06 9.46
C LYS A 272 -16.31 1.60 9.73
N HIS A 273 -15.20 1.38 10.45
CA HIS A 273 -14.68 0.04 10.75
C HIS A 273 -14.50 -0.81 9.48
N ALA A 274 -13.87 -0.19 8.46
CA ALA A 274 -13.57 -0.76 7.15
C ALA A 274 -14.81 -1.30 6.39
N ASN A 275 -16.02 -0.83 6.73
CA ASN A 275 -17.24 -1.10 5.97
C ASN A 275 -17.89 0.22 5.53
N PRO A 276 -18.41 0.30 4.30
CA PRO A 276 -19.22 1.44 3.91
C PRO A 276 -20.53 1.47 4.73
N CYS A 277 -20.92 2.64 5.17
CA CYS A 277 -22.22 2.92 5.78
C CYS A 277 -23.06 3.88 4.94
N GLY A 278 -22.50 4.45 3.89
CA GLY A 278 -23.20 5.25 2.90
C GLY A 278 -22.31 5.48 1.68
N VAL A 279 -22.87 5.30 0.48
CA VAL A 279 -22.21 5.54 -0.80
C VAL A 279 -23.22 6.15 -1.76
N ALA A 280 -22.84 7.20 -2.48
CA ALA A 280 -23.68 7.78 -3.51
C ALA A 280 -22.87 8.42 -4.63
N GLN A 281 -23.45 8.41 -5.83
CA GLN A 281 -23.07 9.22 -6.98
C GLN A 281 -24.20 10.20 -7.28
N ALA A 282 -23.86 11.44 -7.63
CA ALA A 282 -24.87 12.46 -7.99
C ALA A 282 -24.25 13.51 -8.91
N SER A 283 -25.05 14.52 -9.30
CA SER A 283 -24.62 15.61 -10.18
C SER A 283 -23.56 16.52 -9.54
N SER A 284 -23.42 16.50 -8.20
CA SER A 284 -22.42 17.25 -7.45
C SER A 284 -21.98 16.46 -6.20
N LEU A 285 -20.78 16.80 -5.65
CA LEU A 285 -20.30 16.17 -4.41
C LEU A 285 -21.22 16.48 -3.23
N LEU A 286 -21.80 17.69 -3.16
CA LEU A 286 -22.72 18.05 -2.08
C LEU A 286 -24.00 17.20 -2.11
N GLU A 287 -24.55 16.96 -3.30
CA GLU A 287 -25.70 16.07 -3.45
C GLU A 287 -25.32 14.62 -3.10
N ALA A 288 -24.20 14.12 -3.62
CA ALA A 288 -23.70 12.81 -3.29
C ALA A 288 -23.43 12.63 -1.78
N TRP A 289 -22.90 13.66 -1.10
CA TRP A 289 -22.73 13.66 0.35
C TRP A 289 -24.06 13.48 1.08
N ASN A 290 -25.07 14.28 0.73
CA ASN A 290 -26.38 14.21 1.37
C ASN A 290 -27.04 12.85 1.18
N GLU A 291 -26.96 12.29 -0.02
CA GLU A 291 -27.50 10.97 -0.36
C GLU A 291 -26.76 9.84 0.38
N ALA A 292 -25.43 9.89 0.42
CA ALA A 292 -24.61 8.90 1.14
C ALA A 292 -24.86 8.97 2.65
N LEU A 293 -24.90 10.18 3.23
CA LEU A 293 -25.16 10.36 4.66
C LEU A 293 -26.54 9.86 5.06
N ALA A 294 -27.51 9.98 4.18
CA ALA A 294 -28.89 9.57 4.44
C ALA A 294 -29.06 8.04 4.56
N CYS A 295 -28.12 7.24 4.08
CA CYS A 295 -28.15 5.78 4.21
C CYS A 295 -28.04 5.32 5.69
N ASP A 296 -27.04 5.82 6.43
CA ASP A 296 -26.85 5.54 7.87
C ASP A 296 -26.09 6.69 8.55
N SER A 297 -26.79 7.77 8.81
CA SER A 297 -26.22 8.95 9.43
C SER A 297 -25.76 8.76 10.88
N VAL A 298 -26.19 7.69 11.54
CA VAL A 298 -25.75 7.33 12.90
C VAL A 298 -24.36 6.73 12.84
N SER A 299 -24.13 5.79 11.94
CA SER A 299 -22.81 5.18 11.74
C SER A 299 -21.80 6.14 11.11
N ALA A 300 -22.23 7.10 10.31
CA ALA A 300 -21.37 8.11 9.69
C ALA A 300 -20.63 8.99 10.72
N PHE A 301 -21.18 9.16 11.91
CA PHE A 301 -20.53 9.92 12.98
C PHE A 301 -19.20 9.28 13.40
N GLY A 302 -18.10 10.02 13.26
CA GLY A 302 -16.74 9.53 13.51
C GLY A 302 -16.22 8.59 12.42
N GLY A 303 -16.81 8.65 11.23
CA GLY A 303 -16.39 7.87 10.06
C GLY A 303 -15.28 8.54 9.24
N ILE A 304 -14.95 7.89 8.15
CA ILE A 304 -14.00 8.31 7.12
C ILE A 304 -14.79 8.65 5.86
N VAL A 305 -14.45 9.76 5.22
CA VAL A 305 -15.09 10.21 3.98
C VAL A 305 -14.06 10.21 2.85
N ALA A 306 -14.38 9.58 1.73
CA ALA A 306 -13.60 9.67 0.50
C ALA A 306 -14.45 10.21 -0.65
N VAL A 307 -13.85 11.03 -1.51
CA VAL A 307 -14.48 11.59 -2.71
C VAL A 307 -13.63 11.32 -3.94
N ASN A 308 -14.27 11.14 -5.10
CA ASN A 308 -13.59 10.76 -6.34
C ASN A 308 -13.11 11.93 -7.20
N THR A 309 -13.42 13.16 -6.84
CA THR A 309 -13.04 14.37 -7.56
C THR A 309 -12.49 15.42 -6.61
N GLU A 310 -12.10 16.61 -7.11
CA GLU A 310 -11.69 17.73 -6.27
C GLU A 310 -12.78 18.07 -5.24
N LEU A 311 -12.39 18.12 -3.97
CA LEU A 311 -13.29 18.46 -2.87
C LEU A 311 -13.53 19.97 -2.82
N ASP A 312 -14.78 20.38 -2.97
CA ASP A 312 -15.21 21.76 -2.99
C ASP A 312 -15.62 22.32 -1.61
N GLY A 313 -15.76 23.65 -1.53
CA GLY A 313 -16.13 24.35 -0.30
C GLY A 313 -17.49 23.95 0.26
N PRO A 314 -18.57 23.96 -0.55
CA PRO A 314 -19.90 23.57 -0.09
C PRO A 314 -19.97 22.15 0.50
N THR A 315 -19.31 21.19 -0.12
CA THR A 315 -19.24 19.82 0.39
C THR A 315 -18.42 19.75 1.69
N ALA A 316 -17.32 20.50 1.77
CA ALA A 316 -16.52 20.59 2.99
C ALA A 316 -17.32 21.17 4.17
N GLU A 317 -18.14 22.20 3.94
CA GLU A 317 -19.05 22.75 4.97
C GLU A 317 -20.02 21.67 5.47
N ALA A 318 -20.67 20.95 4.57
CA ALA A 318 -21.62 19.90 4.92
C ALA A 318 -20.95 18.73 5.70
N ILE A 319 -19.75 18.30 5.30
CA ILE A 319 -18.98 17.29 6.04
C ILE A 319 -18.64 17.77 7.44
N CYS A 320 -18.38 19.08 7.62
CA CYS A 320 -18.06 19.65 8.92
C CYS A 320 -19.24 19.73 9.90
N GLU A 321 -20.48 19.52 9.45
CA GLU A 321 -21.66 19.50 10.33
C GLU A 321 -21.67 18.30 11.28
N ILE A 322 -21.04 17.19 10.88
CA ILE A 322 -20.88 16.02 11.74
C ILE A 322 -19.41 15.83 12.15
N PHE A 323 -19.19 15.05 13.20
CA PHE A 323 -17.84 14.64 13.55
C PHE A 323 -17.32 13.63 12.54
N THR A 324 -16.23 13.99 11.83
CA THR A 324 -15.53 13.17 10.84
C THR A 324 -14.06 13.03 11.25
N GLU A 325 -13.52 11.83 11.20
CA GLU A 325 -12.12 11.53 11.61
C GLU A 325 -11.13 11.87 10.50
N VAL A 326 -11.41 11.43 9.27
CA VAL A 326 -10.53 11.57 8.10
C VAL A 326 -11.36 11.91 6.87
N VAL A 327 -10.87 12.82 6.05
CA VAL A 327 -11.38 13.14 4.72
C VAL A 327 -10.29 12.90 3.69
N ILE A 328 -10.63 12.24 2.58
CA ILE A 328 -9.69 11.81 1.54
C ILE A 328 -10.21 12.32 0.20
N ALA A 329 -9.36 12.96 -0.58
CA ALA A 329 -9.68 13.43 -1.92
C ALA A 329 -8.46 13.36 -2.84
N PRO A 330 -8.61 13.26 -4.17
CA PRO A 330 -7.50 13.41 -5.10
C PRO A 330 -6.91 14.83 -5.07
N SER A 331 -7.74 15.84 -4.90
CA SER A 331 -7.34 17.24 -4.69
C SER A 331 -8.39 17.99 -3.85
N VAL A 332 -8.02 19.15 -3.33
CA VAL A 332 -8.86 19.96 -2.43
C VAL A 332 -8.74 21.42 -2.80
N SER A 333 -9.89 22.08 -3.03
CA SER A 333 -9.93 23.50 -3.33
C SER A 333 -9.46 24.36 -2.14
N GLU A 334 -8.99 25.59 -2.42
CA GLU A 334 -8.59 26.53 -1.37
C GLU A 334 -9.75 26.87 -0.42
N GLU A 335 -10.98 26.94 -0.94
CA GLU A 335 -12.19 27.15 -0.16
C GLU A 335 -12.42 26.00 0.82
N ALA A 336 -12.36 24.76 0.36
CA ALA A 336 -12.49 23.57 1.21
C ALA A 336 -11.40 23.50 2.27
N ARG A 337 -10.13 23.84 1.93
CA ARG A 337 -9.03 23.96 2.91
C ARG A 337 -9.34 24.96 4.02
N ALA A 338 -9.86 26.13 3.65
CA ALA A 338 -10.24 27.16 4.61
C ALA A 338 -11.36 26.69 5.56
N VAL A 339 -12.32 25.92 5.04
CA VAL A 339 -13.40 25.31 5.84
C VAL A 339 -12.82 24.32 6.84
N PHE A 340 -12.02 23.36 6.40
CA PHE A 340 -11.46 22.33 7.28
C PHE A 340 -10.46 22.90 8.29
N ALA A 341 -9.77 24.01 8.01
CA ALA A 341 -8.87 24.67 8.95
C ALA A 341 -9.55 25.00 10.30
N ARG A 342 -10.87 25.13 10.32
CA ARG A 342 -11.67 25.33 11.55
C ARG A 342 -11.74 24.06 12.42
N LYS A 343 -11.49 22.89 11.86
CA LYS A 343 -11.58 21.58 12.52
C LYS A 343 -10.18 20.97 12.72
N LYS A 344 -9.37 21.56 13.61
CA LYS A 344 -7.95 21.24 13.82
C LYS A 344 -7.59 19.76 14.00
N ASN A 345 -8.52 18.93 14.46
CA ASN A 345 -8.27 17.49 14.71
C ASN A 345 -8.66 16.59 13.51
N LEU A 346 -9.45 17.10 12.56
CA LEU A 346 -9.84 16.39 11.36
C LEU A 346 -8.59 16.20 10.48
N ARG A 347 -8.38 14.99 10.00
CA ARG A 347 -7.28 14.66 9.11
C ARG A 347 -7.74 14.83 7.68
N LEU A 348 -7.03 15.65 6.92
CA LEU A 348 -7.29 15.89 5.50
C LEU A 348 -6.15 15.29 4.68
N LEU A 349 -6.46 14.30 3.86
CA LEU A 349 -5.52 13.56 3.03
C LEU A 349 -5.74 13.86 1.55
N VAL A 350 -4.66 14.13 0.84
CA VAL A 350 -4.66 14.31 -0.61
C VAL A 350 -3.82 13.21 -1.25
N THR A 351 -4.43 12.46 -2.18
CA THR A 351 -3.79 11.32 -2.84
C THR A 351 -3.15 11.69 -4.18
N GLY A 352 -3.42 12.88 -4.71
CA GLY A 352 -3.00 13.32 -6.05
C GLY A 352 -3.85 12.72 -7.17
N ASP A 353 -4.21 11.47 -7.05
CA ASP A 353 -5.12 10.74 -7.94
C ASP A 353 -5.72 9.55 -7.17
N LEU A 354 -6.62 8.80 -7.80
CA LEU A 354 -7.19 7.57 -7.26
C LEU A 354 -6.36 6.34 -7.69
N PRO A 355 -6.27 5.29 -6.85
CA PRO A 355 -5.63 4.05 -7.27
C PRO A 355 -6.44 3.35 -8.38
N ASP A 356 -5.77 2.59 -9.25
CA ASP A 356 -6.45 1.73 -10.20
C ASP A 356 -7.19 0.58 -9.46
N PRO A 357 -8.53 0.50 -9.50
CA PRO A 357 -9.28 -0.56 -8.82
C PRO A 357 -9.06 -1.94 -9.47
N ARG A 358 -8.50 -1.97 -10.69
CA ARG A 358 -8.20 -3.21 -11.45
C ARG A 358 -6.74 -3.62 -11.33
N ARG A 359 -5.93 -2.90 -10.55
CA ARG A 359 -4.52 -3.23 -10.36
C ARG A 359 -4.36 -4.66 -9.86
N GLY A 360 -3.40 -5.37 -10.44
CA GLY A 360 -2.98 -6.68 -9.97
C GLY A 360 -2.25 -6.62 -8.63
N GLY A 361 -1.75 -7.78 -8.18
CA GLY A 361 -0.95 -7.90 -6.97
C GLY A 361 -1.41 -9.05 -6.08
N LEU A 362 -0.65 -9.28 -5.01
CA LEU A 362 -0.93 -10.29 -4.02
C LEU A 362 -1.41 -9.66 -2.71
N LEU A 363 -2.36 -10.31 -2.08
CA LEU A 363 -2.77 -10.08 -0.69
C LEU A 363 -2.16 -11.17 0.18
N VAL A 364 -1.46 -10.78 1.23
CA VAL A 364 -0.81 -11.69 2.18
C VAL A 364 -1.47 -11.53 3.54
N LYS A 365 -2.01 -12.62 4.05
CA LYS A 365 -2.66 -12.69 5.37
C LYS A 365 -1.90 -13.66 6.27
N PRO A 366 -1.34 -13.23 7.39
CA PRO A 366 -0.72 -14.14 8.36
C PRO A 366 -1.79 -15.01 9.00
N ILE A 367 -1.46 -16.30 9.14
CA ILE A 367 -2.25 -17.27 9.90
C ILE A 367 -1.33 -18.02 10.87
N THR A 368 -1.90 -18.71 11.84
CA THR A 368 -1.08 -19.53 12.74
C THR A 368 -0.31 -20.58 11.94
N GLY A 369 1.01 -20.47 11.95
CA GLY A 369 1.92 -21.41 11.29
C GLY A 369 2.17 -21.14 9.80
N GLY A 370 1.66 -20.03 9.21
CA GLY A 370 1.91 -19.76 7.80
C GLY A 370 1.36 -18.43 7.28
N LEU A 371 1.38 -18.31 5.95
CA LEU A 371 0.81 -17.18 5.22
C LEU A 371 -0.22 -17.69 4.21
N LEU A 372 -1.41 -17.10 4.20
CA LEU A 372 -2.34 -17.23 3.08
C LEU A 372 -2.02 -16.14 2.07
N VAL A 373 -1.86 -16.54 0.82
CA VAL A 373 -1.57 -15.63 -0.29
C VAL A 373 -2.61 -15.85 -1.38
N GLN A 374 -3.17 -14.76 -1.87
CA GLN A 374 -4.10 -14.77 -2.99
C GLN A 374 -3.88 -13.55 -3.87
N THR A 375 -4.40 -13.59 -5.10
CA THR A 375 -4.48 -12.37 -5.93
C THR A 375 -5.50 -11.40 -5.35
N ARG A 376 -5.31 -10.11 -5.65
CA ARG A 376 -6.36 -9.13 -5.39
C ARG A 376 -7.64 -9.51 -6.14
N ASP A 377 -8.78 -9.24 -5.52
CA ASP A 377 -10.07 -9.30 -6.19
C ASP A 377 -10.23 -8.06 -7.10
N ASN A 378 -9.79 -8.16 -8.34
CA ASN A 378 -9.84 -7.12 -9.35
C ASN A 378 -10.82 -7.43 -10.49
N GLY A 379 -11.69 -8.43 -10.30
CA GLY A 379 -12.76 -8.77 -11.23
C GLY A 379 -13.71 -7.59 -11.44
N ALA A 380 -14.16 -7.37 -12.65
CA ALA A 380 -15.15 -6.38 -13.01
C ALA A 380 -16.24 -7.03 -13.85
N ILE A 381 -17.44 -6.56 -13.68
CA ILE A 381 -18.58 -6.88 -14.52
C ILE A 381 -19.22 -5.60 -15.05
N SER A 382 -19.85 -5.71 -16.19
CA SER A 382 -20.62 -4.66 -16.84
C SER A 382 -21.98 -5.19 -17.24
N GLU A 383 -22.84 -4.35 -17.79
CA GLU A 383 -24.20 -4.75 -18.21
C GLU A 383 -24.20 -5.93 -19.18
N VAL A 384 -23.20 -6.01 -20.08
CA VAL A 384 -23.10 -7.09 -21.08
C VAL A 384 -22.77 -8.46 -20.46
N ASP A 385 -22.25 -8.50 -19.25
CA ASP A 385 -21.89 -9.73 -18.54
C ASP A 385 -23.07 -10.30 -17.75
N LEU A 386 -24.15 -9.53 -17.61
CA LEU A 386 -25.31 -9.90 -16.81
C LEU A 386 -26.24 -10.86 -17.56
N LYS A 387 -26.66 -11.91 -16.87
CA LYS A 387 -27.67 -12.83 -17.36
C LYS A 387 -28.98 -12.64 -16.61
N VAL A 388 -30.02 -12.14 -17.29
CA VAL A 388 -31.37 -12.12 -16.72
C VAL A 388 -31.89 -13.55 -16.62
N VAL A 389 -32.39 -13.94 -15.44
CA VAL A 389 -32.81 -15.31 -15.12
C VAL A 389 -34.28 -15.42 -14.72
N THR A 390 -34.97 -14.31 -14.49
CA THR A 390 -36.40 -14.22 -14.16
C THR A 390 -37.26 -13.92 -15.39
N GLU A 391 -38.56 -14.21 -15.30
CA GLU A 391 -39.55 -13.85 -16.33
C GLU A 391 -39.62 -12.34 -16.54
N ARG A 392 -39.63 -11.55 -15.45
CA ARG A 392 -39.58 -10.09 -15.50
C ARG A 392 -38.18 -9.61 -15.87
N GLN A 393 -38.11 -8.79 -16.90
CA GLN A 393 -36.88 -8.10 -17.27
C GLN A 393 -36.67 -6.87 -16.35
N PRO A 394 -35.42 -6.58 -15.92
CA PRO A 394 -35.14 -5.35 -15.22
C PRO A 394 -35.27 -4.14 -16.16
N THR A 395 -35.70 -3.01 -15.61
CA THR A 395 -35.62 -1.73 -16.30
C THR A 395 -34.17 -1.25 -16.39
N GLN A 396 -33.89 -0.26 -17.24
CA GLN A 396 -32.56 0.33 -17.35
C GLN A 396 -32.10 0.97 -16.04
N GLN A 397 -33.02 1.56 -15.27
CA GLN A 397 -32.69 2.11 -13.95
C GLN A 397 -32.35 1.01 -12.95
N GLU A 398 -33.14 -0.06 -12.91
CA GLU A 398 -32.85 -1.22 -12.06
C GLU A 398 -31.48 -1.87 -12.40
N LEU A 399 -31.11 -1.93 -13.67
CA LEU A 399 -29.77 -2.44 -14.07
C LEU A 399 -28.65 -1.54 -13.58
N LYS A 400 -28.80 -0.21 -13.68
CA LYS A 400 -27.83 0.75 -13.12
C LYS A 400 -27.71 0.60 -11.61
N ASP A 401 -28.83 0.53 -10.90
CA ASP A 401 -28.83 0.36 -9.45
C ASP A 401 -28.29 -1.01 -9.01
N CYS A 402 -28.54 -2.08 -9.79
CA CYS A 402 -27.95 -3.38 -9.60
C CYS A 402 -26.40 -3.32 -9.70
N LEU A 403 -25.86 -2.70 -10.75
CA LEU A 403 -24.42 -2.58 -10.94
C LEU A 403 -23.78 -1.68 -9.89
N PHE A 404 -24.43 -0.59 -9.50
CA PHE A 404 -23.99 0.27 -8.40
C PHE A 404 -23.95 -0.51 -7.08
N ALA A 405 -25.06 -1.19 -6.73
CA ALA A 405 -25.13 -2.01 -5.52
C ALA A 405 -24.08 -3.13 -5.50
N TRP A 406 -23.83 -3.74 -6.65
CA TRP A 406 -22.82 -4.78 -6.83
C TRP A 406 -21.41 -4.26 -6.58
N THR A 407 -21.09 -3.09 -7.14
CA THR A 407 -19.81 -2.41 -6.91
C THR A 407 -19.59 -2.12 -5.42
N VAL A 408 -20.60 -1.63 -4.72
CA VAL A 408 -20.53 -1.39 -3.27
C VAL A 408 -20.39 -2.72 -2.51
N ALA A 409 -21.21 -3.74 -2.84
CA ALA A 409 -21.23 -5.01 -2.13
C ALA A 409 -19.87 -5.73 -2.12
N ARG A 410 -19.06 -5.59 -3.18
CA ARG A 410 -17.69 -6.08 -3.27
C ARG A 410 -16.78 -5.55 -2.17
N HIS A 411 -17.05 -4.37 -1.64
CA HIS A 411 -16.28 -3.71 -0.59
C HIS A 411 -16.89 -3.85 0.81
N VAL A 412 -17.98 -4.61 0.95
CA VAL A 412 -18.64 -4.90 2.22
C VAL A 412 -18.19 -6.26 2.76
N LYS A 413 -17.96 -6.33 4.05
CA LYS A 413 -17.64 -7.61 4.73
C LYS A 413 -18.77 -8.62 4.59
N SER A 414 -18.43 -9.84 4.17
CA SER A 414 -19.37 -10.96 3.99
C SER A 414 -20.01 -11.42 5.32
N ASN A 415 -21.27 -11.89 5.34
CA ASN A 415 -22.17 -11.83 4.19
C ASN A 415 -22.68 -10.41 3.97
N ALA A 416 -22.63 -9.94 2.73
CA ALA A 416 -23.00 -8.57 2.36
C ALA A 416 -24.32 -8.52 1.59
N ILE A 417 -25.23 -7.64 2.01
CA ILE A 417 -26.44 -7.27 1.27
C ILE A 417 -26.49 -5.74 1.19
N VAL A 418 -26.58 -5.23 -0.03
CA VAL A 418 -26.64 -3.78 -0.30
C VAL A 418 -27.90 -3.46 -1.08
N TYR A 419 -28.74 -2.61 -0.52
CA TYR A 419 -29.86 -2.00 -1.21
C TYR A 419 -29.41 -0.67 -1.83
N ALA A 420 -29.72 -0.45 -3.08
CA ALA A 420 -29.42 0.80 -3.77
C ALA A 420 -30.59 1.26 -4.64
N LYS A 421 -30.72 2.58 -4.77
CA LYS A 421 -31.72 3.24 -5.58
C LYS A 421 -31.21 4.58 -6.06
N ASP A 422 -31.39 4.84 -7.35
CA ASP A 422 -31.03 6.12 -7.99
C ASP A 422 -29.56 6.53 -7.74
N GLY A 423 -28.64 5.56 -7.83
CA GLY A 423 -27.21 5.78 -7.64
C GLY A 423 -26.76 6.02 -6.19
N ALA A 424 -27.59 5.71 -5.20
CA ALA A 424 -27.26 5.81 -3.78
C ALA A 424 -27.62 4.54 -3.02
N THR A 425 -26.84 4.21 -1.99
CA THR A 425 -27.18 3.13 -1.07
C THR A 425 -28.40 3.51 -0.22
N ALA A 426 -29.35 2.59 -0.13
CA ALA A 426 -30.53 2.73 0.71
C ALA A 426 -30.36 2.04 2.07
N GLY A 427 -29.55 1.00 2.11
CA GLY A 427 -29.22 0.26 3.33
C GLY A 427 -28.14 -0.78 3.06
N ILE A 428 -27.26 -1.01 4.05
CA ILE A 428 -26.14 -1.92 3.97
C ILE A 428 -26.16 -2.87 5.16
N GLY A 429 -26.15 -4.17 4.89
CA GLY A 429 -25.95 -5.23 5.87
C GLY A 429 -24.61 -5.90 5.67
N ALA A 430 -23.74 -5.85 6.67
CA ALA A 430 -22.36 -6.28 6.61
C ALA A 430 -22.00 -7.29 7.70
N GLY A 431 -21.12 -8.24 7.39
CA GLY A 431 -20.46 -9.09 8.38
C GLY A 431 -21.37 -10.05 9.13
N GLN A 432 -22.54 -10.41 8.60
CA GLN A 432 -23.44 -11.33 9.27
C GLN A 432 -23.19 -12.78 8.86
N MET A 433 -23.50 -13.72 9.76
CA MET A 433 -23.31 -15.15 9.51
C MET A 433 -24.28 -15.73 8.49
N ASN A 434 -25.34 -15.03 8.15
CA ASN A 434 -26.28 -15.41 7.08
C ASN A 434 -26.83 -14.19 6.34
N ARG A 435 -27.29 -14.37 5.09
CA ARG A 435 -27.77 -13.30 4.20
C ARG A 435 -29.11 -12.72 4.63
N ARG A 436 -29.97 -13.55 5.23
CA ARG A 436 -31.27 -13.07 5.74
C ARG A 436 -31.09 -11.98 6.79
N ASP A 437 -30.16 -12.17 7.73
CA ASP A 437 -29.92 -11.18 8.79
C ASP A 437 -29.25 -9.93 8.22
N SER A 438 -28.31 -10.06 7.25
CA SER A 438 -27.76 -8.92 6.52
C SER A 438 -28.85 -8.13 5.81
N SER A 439 -29.78 -8.81 5.12
CA SER A 439 -30.89 -8.15 4.44
C SER A 439 -31.81 -7.41 5.42
N ARG A 440 -32.14 -8.04 6.54
CA ARG A 440 -32.98 -7.42 7.59
C ARG A 440 -32.32 -6.21 8.24
N ILE A 441 -31.02 -6.29 8.54
CA ILE A 441 -30.28 -5.15 9.11
C ILE A 441 -30.26 -3.99 8.12
N ALA A 442 -29.99 -4.25 6.85
CA ALA A 442 -30.01 -3.21 5.81
C ALA A 442 -31.40 -2.55 5.69
N ALA A 443 -32.47 -3.34 5.65
CA ALA A 443 -33.85 -2.85 5.58
C ALA A 443 -34.26 -2.07 6.85
N MET A 444 -33.85 -2.53 8.03
CA MET A 444 -34.08 -1.83 9.30
C MET A 444 -33.41 -0.46 9.29
N LYS A 445 -32.15 -0.38 8.87
CA LYS A 445 -31.42 0.89 8.74
C LYS A 445 -32.09 1.87 7.77
N ALA A 446 -32.57 1.37 6.66
CA ALA A 446 -33.30 2.17 5.68
C ALA A 446 -34.64 2.69 6.23
N ALA A 447 -35.34 1.89 7.05
CA ALA A 447 -36.56 2.34 7.72
C ALA A 447 -36.29 3.41 8.79
N GLU A 448 -35.22 3.25 9.59
CA GLU A 448 -34.75 4.26 10.55
C GLU A 448 -34.40 5.58 9.85
N ALA A 449 -33.76 5.50 8.67
CA ALA A 449 -33.45 6.66 7.85
C ALA A 449 -34.74 7.36 7.35
N ALA A 450 -35.71 6.60 6.86
CA ALA A 450 -36.99 7.14 6.42
C ALA A 450 -37.73 7.90 7.55
N GLU A 451 -37.76 7.33 8.74
CA GLU A 451 -38.32 7.97 9.93
C GLU A 451 -37.57 9.27 10.26
N LYS A 452 -36.22 9.22 10.30
CA LYS A 452 -35.39 10.38 10.63
C LYS A 452 -35.56 11.55 9.66
N TYR A 453 -35.63 11.25 8.35
CA TYR A 453 -35.73 12.28 7.31
C TYR A 453 -37.19 12.62 6.95
N GLY A 454 -38.16 11.97 7.56
CA GLY A 454 -39.58 12.22 7.33
C GLY A 454 -40.07 11.79 5.93
N TRP A 455 -39.49 10.72 5.38
CA TRP A 455 -39.90 10.19 4.09
C TRP A 455 -41.16 9.33 4.24
N ASP A 456 -42.07 9.45 3.28
CA ASP A 456 -43.32 8.67 3.27
C ASP A 456 -43.06 7.14 3.17
N THR A 457 -41.97 6.76 2.52
CA THR A 457 -41.58 5.34 2.33
C THR A 457 -40.07 5.16 2.50
N SER A 458 -39.66 3.98 2.95
CA SER A 458 -38.23 3.60 2.95
C SER A 458 -37.68 3.58 1.53
N ARG A 459 -36.42 3.95 1.38
CA ARG A 459 -35.68 3.88 0.10
C ARG A 459 -35.46 2.46 -0.40
N THR A 460 -35.71 1.44 0.42
CA THR A 460 -35.73 0.04 -0.04
C THR A 460 -36.88 -0.25 -1.00
N VAL A 461 -37.96 0.54 -0.94
CA VAL A 461 -39.08 0.42 -1.85
C VAL A 461 -38.70 0.87 -3.25
N GLY A 462 -38.75 -0.05 -4.21
CA GLY A 462 -38.32 0.16 -5.59
C GLY A 462 -36.80 0.15 -5.78
N SER A 463 -36.03 -0.38 -4.82
CA SER A 463 -34.58 -0.50 -4.91
C SER A 463 -34.13 -1.78 -5.64
N ALA A 464 -32.88 -1.77 -6.08
CA ALA A 464 -32.12 -2.96 -6.42
C ALA A 464 -31.34 -3.49 -5.19
N VAL A 465 -31.08 -4.80 -5.14
CA VAL A 465 -30.35 -5.47 -4.06
C VAL A 465 -29.21 -6.28 -4.63
N ALA A 466 -28.00 -6.05 -4.13
CA ALA A 466 -26.85 -6.89 -4.41
C ALA A 466 -26.54 -7.84 -3.24
N SER A 467 -26.22 -9.09 -3.57
CA SER A 467 -25.66 -10.08 -2.66
C SER A 467 -24.27 -10.49 -3.14
N ASP A 468 -23.26 -10.40 -2.28
CA ASP A 468 -21.86 -10.72 -2.57
C ASP A 468 -21.61 -12.16 -3.05
N ALA A 469 -22.55 -13.08 -2.75
CA ALA A 469 -22.57 -14.46 -3.23
C ALA A 469 -24.01 -14.93 -3.45
N PHE A 470 -24.19 -16.16 -3.96
CA PHE A 470 -25.51 -16.71 -4.22
C PHE A 470 -26.37 -16.85 -2.97
N PHE A 471 -27.69 -16.79 -3.13
CA PHE A 471 -28.62 -17.13 -2.07
C PHE A 471 -28.72 -18.68 -1.97
N PRO A 472 -28.35 -19.28 -0.83
CA PRO A 472 -28.47 -20.74 -0.67
C PRO A 472 -29.92 -21.20 -0.50
N PHE A 473 -30.81 -20.29 -0.10
CA PHE A 473 -32.25 -20.45 0.10
C PHE A 473 -32.96 -19.16 -0.29
N ALA A 474 -34.25 -19.23 -0.55
CA ALA A 474 -35.07 -18.06 -0.91
C ALA A 474 -35.29 -17.07 0.26
N ASP A 475 -35.00 -17.43 1.52
CA ASP A 475 -35.28 -16.63 2.70
C ASP A 475 -34.59 -15.23 2.71
N GLY A 476 -33.38 -15.14 2.20
CA GLY A 476 -32.67 -13.87 2.03
C GLY A 476 -33.27 -12.99 0.94
N LEU A 477 -33.70 -13.59 -0.16
CA LEU A 477 -34.42 -12.92 -1.25
C LEU A 477 -35.81 -12.48 -0.79
N LEU A 478 -36.54 -13.31 -0.08
CA LEU A 478 -37.86 -12.99 0.45
C LEU A 478 -37.80 -11.79 1.43
N ALA A 479 -36.78 -11.73 2.28
CA ALA A 479 -36.56 -10.58 3.13
C ALA A 479 -36.32 -9.29 2.32
N ALA A 480 -35.67 -9.38 1.15
CA ALA A 480 -35.50 -8.24 0.26
C ALA A 480 -36.81 -7.83 -0.44
N ALA A 481 -37.60 -8.81 -0.86
CA ALA A 481 -38.93 -8.56 -1.44
C ALA A 481 -39.89 -7.91 -0.41
N GLU A 482 -39.91 -8.41 0.83
CA GLU A 482 -40.69 -7.84 1.94
C GLU A 482 -40.30 -6.39 2.23
N ALA A 483 -39.01 -6.03 2.05
CA ALA A 483 -38.53 -4.65 2.19
C ALA A 483 -38.89 -3.76 0.98
N GLY A 484 -39.50 -4.31 -0.06
CA GLY A 484 -39.96 -3.58 -1.24
C GLY A 484 -38.96 -3.47 -2.38
N ALA A 485 -37.88 -4.25 -2.36
CA ALA A 485 -36.96 -4.31 -3.50
C ALA A 485 -37.65 -4.85 -4.75
N THR A 486 -37.20 -4.41 -5.94
CA THR A 486 -37.79 -4.81 -7.22
C THR A 486 -36.79 -5.55 -8.14
N ALA A 487 -35.50 -5.41 -7.89
CA ALA A 487 -34.46 -6.06 -8.66
C ALA A 487 -33.37 -6.67 -7.79
N ILE A 488 -32.80 -7.77 -8.22
CA ILE A 488 -31.77 -8.52 -7.49
C ILE A 488 -30.58 -8.78 -8.42
N ILE A 489 -29.37 -8.55 -7.90
CA ILE A 489 -28.13 -8.97 -8.55
C ILE A 489 -27.32 -9.91 -7.63
N GLN A 490 -26.93 -11.06 -8.13
CA GLN A 490 -26.16 -12.07 -7.42
C GLN A 490 -25.34 -12.93 -8.40
N PRO A 491 -24.33 -13.69 -7.91
CA PRO A 491 -23.52 -14.50 -8.82
C PRO A 491 -24.24 -15.71 -9.45
N GLY A 492 -25.25 -16.27 -8.79
CA GLY A 492 -25.75 -17.61 -9.16
C GLY A 492 -24.78 -18.73 -8.81
N GLY A 493 -25.05 -19.95 -9.22
CA GLY A 493 -24.20 -21.13 -9.00
C GLY A 493 -24.57 -21.95 -7.77
N SER A 494 -25.74 -21.71 -7.15
CA SER A 494 -26.31 -22.56 -6.11
C SER A 494 -27.01 -23.79 -6.73
N ILE A 495 -26.96 -24.91 -6.05
CA ILE A 495 -27.79 -26.08 -6.40
C ILE A 495 -29.29 -25.75 -6.37
N ARG A 496 -29.67 -24.69 -5.65
CA ARG A 496 -31.05 -24.23 -5.48
C ARG A 496 -31.37 -22.95 -6.26
N ASP A 497 -30.60 -22.62 -7.28
CA ASP A 497 -30.88 -21.43 -8.08
C ASP A 497 -32.30 -21.45 -8.67
N ASP A 498 -32.79 -22.62 -9.13
CA ASP A 498 -34.15 -22.74 -9.66
C ASP A 498 -35.23 -22.40 -8.62
N GLU A 499 -35.04 -22.78 -7.34
CA GLU A 499 -35.96 -22.43 -6.25
C GLU A 499 -35.93 -20.92 -5.96
N VAL A 500 -34.73 -20.32 -6.00
CA VAL A 500 -34.54 -18.88 -5.74
C VAL A 500 -35.10 -18.05 -6.87
N VAL A 501 -34.89 -18.46 -8.13
CA VAL A 501 -35.46 -17.80 -9.32
C VAL A 501 -36.99 -17.90 -9.32
N ALA A 502 -37.55 -19.09 -9.04
CA ALA A 502 -39.02 -19.26 -8.94
C ALA A 502 -39.62 -18.36 -7.87
N ALA A 503 -38.98 -18.23 -6.71
CA ALA A 503 -39.42 -17.31 -5.65
C ALA A 503 -39.34 -15.84 -6.09
N ALA A 504 -38.33 -15.46 -6.89
CA ALA A 504 -38.23 -14.12 -7.45
C ALA A 504 -39.38 -13.84 -8.45
N ASP A 505 -39.70 -14.80 -9.32
CA ASP A 505 -40.82 -14.69 -10.28
C ASP A 505 -42.18 -14.59 -9.57
N GLU A 506 -42.39 -15.40 -8.54
CA GLU A 506 -43.61 -15.37 -7.72
C GLU A 506 -43.85 -14.00 -7.06
N HIS A 507 -42.76 -13.28 -6.72
CA HIS A 507 -42.82 -11.94 -6.11
C HIS A 507 -42.67 -10.80 -7.14
N GLY A 508 -42.62 -11.11 -8.43
CA GLY A 508 -42.50 -10.11 -9.50
C GLY A 508 -41.17 -9.38 -9.53
N LEU A 509 -40.11 -9.98 -8.96
CA LEU A 509 -38.76 -9.40 -8.97
C LEU A 509 -38.08 -9.66 -10.32
N ALA A 510 -37.19 -8.74 -10.74
CA ALA A 510 -36.21 -9.04 -11.76
C ALA A 510 -34.91 -9.55 -11.10
N MET A 511 -34.29 -10.57 -11.68
CA MET A 511 -33.01 -11.07 -11.16
C MET A 511 -32.00 -11.22 -12.28
N VAL A 512 -30.77 -10.77 -11.99
CA VAL A 512 -29.62 -10.93 -12.88
C VAL A 512 -28.49 -11.69 -12.16
N PHE A 513 -27.85 -12.58 -12.90
CA PHE A 513 -26.67 -13.32 -12.46
C PHE A 513 -25.41 -12.70 -13.04
N THR A 514 -24.35 -12.60 -12.21
CA THR A 514 -23.03 -12.07 -12.58
C THR A 514 -22.03 -13.17 -12.97
N GLY A 515 -22.25 -14.41 -12.53
CA GLY A 515 -21.27 -15.50 -12.65
C GLY A 515 -19.99 -15.32 -11.81
N MET A 516 -19.88 -14.22 -11.07
CA MET A 516 -18.71 -13.88 -10.27
C MET A 516 -19.15 -13.53 -8.86
N ARG A 517 -18.47 -14.04 -7.82
CA ARG A 517 -18.73 -13.69 -6.43
C ARG A 517 -17.58 -12.86 -5.84
N HIS A 518 -17.88 -12.05 -4.82
CA HIS A 518 -16.92 -11.17 -4.16
C HIS A 518 -16.98 -11.32 -2.64
N PHE A 519 -16.42 -12.42 -2.11
CA PHE A 519 -16.28 -12.56 -0.67
C PHE A 519 -15.16 -11.68 -0.13
N ARG A 520 -15.44 -10.98 0.98
CA ARG A 520 -14.47 -10.17 1.72
C ARG A 520 -14.58 -10.47 3.23
N HIS A 521 -13.53 -11.04 3.80
CA HIS A 521 -13.47 -11.40 5.22
C HIS A 521 -12.47 -10.53 6.01
#